data_72555da276a5afcc7f998c6a92a336dd
#
_entry.id   72555da276a5afcc7f998c6a92a336dd
#
_cell.length_a   1.000
_cell.length_b   1.000
_cell.length_c   1.000
_cell.angle_alpha   90.00
_cell.angle_beta   90.00
_cell.angle_gamma   90.00
#
_symmetry.space_group_name_H-M   'P 1'
#
loop_
_entity.id
_entity.type
_entity.pdbx_description
1 polymer ?
#
loop_
_entity_poly.entity_id
_entity_poly.type
_entity_poly.pdbx_seq_one_letter_code
_entity_poly.pdbx_strand_id
1 'polypeptide(L)'
;MNRKSLAILVFLSLAVLIEVPLWAQDSNAETTHRITELLWPDGPPGAGGKEEGDLPQLIITQVASEFPTAAVVILPGGGYHGHAMEHEGYQFADWFAAMGIQTAICTYRLRGKGNDGKGYGHPRPMQDAQRAIQTLRARAKELNIDPERVGVIGFSAGGHLCSTVSTHFLDAKATDADPVARVSSRPDFSILCYPVIAFGKPYTHRGSQQNLIGPKPDPKLIAELSNERQVTNETPPTFIFHTAEDQVVPVENSLQYYLALQSNSVPSELHVFPKGRHGVGLARQLPGASQWPELCRQWLSRLGMLPKS
;
A
#
# COMPACT_ATOMS: atom_id res chain seq x y z
N MET A 1 33.63 9.81 -81.04
CA MET A 1 33.00 10.91 -80.25
C MET A 1 31.86 10.29 -79.46
N ASN A 2 32.07 9.89 -78.21
CA ASN A 2 31.06 9.28 -77.35
C ASN A 2 30.71 10.25 -76.19
N ARG A 3 29.51 10.77 -76.19
CA ARG A 3 28.95 11.52 -75.11
C ARG A 3 28.35 10.55 -74.09
N LYS A 4 28.93 10.45 -72.90
CA LYS A 4 28.32 9.78 -71.73
C LYS A 4 27.41 10.77 -71.03
N SER A 5 26.11 10.49 -71.02
CA SER A 5 25.14 11.21 -70.21
C SER A 5 25.19 10.76 -68.78
N LEU A 6 25.44 11.69 -67.84
CA LEU A 6 25.47 11.45 -66.41
C LEU A 6 24.03 11.70 -65.87
N ALA A 7 23.35 10.64 -65.44
CA ALA A 7 22.05 10.78 -64.76
C ALA A 7 22.27 11.06 -63.29
N ILE A 8 21.82 12.24 -62.85
CA ILE A 8 21.82 12.61 -61.40
C ILE A 8 20.53 12.10 -60.79
N LEU A 9 20.63 11.09 -59.91
CA LEU A 9 19.51 10.67 -59.06
C LEU A 9 19.37 11.65 -57.90
N VAL A 10 18.30 12.38 -57.84
CA VAL A 10 17.89 13.21 -56.70
C VAL A 10 17.07 12.31 -55.75
N PHE A 11 17.65 11.98 -54.61
CA PHE A 11 16.91 11.33 -53.51
C PHE A 11 16.11 12.43 -52.77
N LEU A 12 14.79 12.48 -52.96
CA LEU A 12 13.90 13.20 -52.07
C LEU A 12 13.70 12.39 -50.80
N SER A 13 14.30 12.81 -49.69
CA SER A 13 13.99 12.30 -48.36
C SER A 13 12.67 12.90 -47.91
N LEU A 14 11.63 12.07 -47.87
CA LEU A 14 10.36 12.42 -47.26
C LEU A 14 10.51 12.37 -45.75
N ALA A 15 10.67 13.53 -45.08
CA ALA A 15 10.60 13.63 -43.64
C ALA A 15 9.13 13.44 -43.21
N VAL A 16 8.80 12.28 -42.66
CA VAL A 16 7.51 12.06 -41.99
C VAL A 16 7.58 12.79 -40.65
N LEU A 17 6.92 13.95 -40.60
CA LEU A 17 6.65 14.63 -39.34
C LEU A 17 5.62 13.76 -38.58
N ILE A 18 6.07 13.00 -37.57
CA ILE A 18 5.16 12.37 -36.61
C ILE A 18 4.67 13.47 -35.69
N GLU A 19 3.47 13.94 -35.90
CA GLU A 19 2.80 14.81 -34.93
C GLU A 19 2.54 13.98 -33.66
N VAL A 20 3.28 14.28 -32.60
CA VAL A 20 3.02 13.76 -31.27
C VAL A 20 1.73 14.43 -30.79
N PRO A 21 0.68 13.66 -30.47
CA PRO A 21 -0.58 14.24 -30.06
C PRO A 21 -0.44 15.05 -28.79
N LEU A 22 -1.13 16.17 -28.69
CA LEU A 22 -1.03 17.19 -27.63
C LEU A 22 -1.24 16.65 -26.19
N TRP A 23 -1.90 15.49 -26.05
CA TRP A 23 -2.07 14.80 -24.77
C TRP A 23 -0.80 14.07 -24.27
N ALA A 24 0.24 13.97 -25.09
CA ALA A 24 1.53 13.38 -24.72
C ALA A 24 2.54 14.43 -24.21
N GLN A 25 2.16 15.69 -24.12
CA GLN A 25 2.92 16.71 -23.40
C GLN A 25 2.37 16.78 -21.98
N ASP A 26 2.93 15.96 -21.09
CA ASP A 26 2.79 16.09 -19.64
C ASP A 26 3.37 17.43 -19.18
N SER A 27 2.56 18.46 -19.22
CA SER A 27 2.87 19.79 -18.69
C SER A 27 2.17 20.03 -17.35
N ASN A 28 2.08 19.02 -16.48
CA ASN A 28 1.75 19.20 -15.06
C ASN A 28 2.47 18.12 -14.25
N ALA A 29 3.81 18.17 -14.24
CA ALA A 29 4.56 17.68 -13.09
C ALA A 29 4.33 18.70 -11.97
N GLU A 30 3.11 18.75 -11.39
CA GLU A 30 2.88 19.37 -10.11
C GLU A 30 3.88 18.72 -9.15
N THR A 31 4.75 19.55 -8.59
CA THR A 31 5.84 19.13 -7.72
C THR A 31 5.26 18.42 -6.51
N THR A 32 5.26 17.09 -6.55
CA THR A 32 4.94 16.28 -5.38
C THR A 32 5.98 16.58 -4.31
N HIS A 33 5.54 17.18 -3.21
CA HIS A 33 6.40 17.49 -2.09
C HIS A 33 6.40 16.30 -1.12
N ARG A 34 7.58 15.72 -0.84
CA ARG A 34 7.74 14.63 0.13
C ARG A 34 8.40 15.14 1.40
N ILE A 35 7.77 14.84 2.53
CA ILE A 35 8.26 15.16 3.87
C ILE A 35 8.49 13.84 4.61
N THR A 36 9.62 13.72 5.28
CA THR A 36 9.90 12.57 6.16
C THR A 36 9.90 13.05 7.60
N GLU A 37 9.12 12.39 8.45
CA GLU A 37 9.00 12.72 9.86
C GLU A 37 8.92 11.46 10.73
N LEU A 38 9.23 11.60 12.02
CA LEU A 38 9.07 10.50 12.98
C LEU A 38 7.58 10.24 13.22
N LEU A 39 7.17 8.98 13.14
CA LEU A 39 5.80 8.56 13.46
C LEU A 39 5.45 8.78 14.93
N TRP A 40 6.45 8.67 15.80
CA TRP A 40 6.33 8.85 17.24
C TRP A 40 7.38 9.89 17.69
N PRO A 41 7.03 11.18 17.73
CA PRO A 41 7.97 12.24 18.11
C PRO A 41 8.62 12.03 19.48
N ASP A 42 7.87 11.50 20.45
CA ASP A 42 8.32 11.24 21.81
C ASP A 42 8.90 9.82 21.99
N GLY A 43 9.07 9.07 20.89
CA GLY A 43 9.54 7.68 20.86
C GLY A 43 8.41 6.66 20.83
N PRO A 44 8.58 5.56 20.08
CA PRO A 44 7.54 4.56 19.92
C PRO A 44 7.41 3.65 21.15
N PRO A 45 6.21 3.14 21.47
CA PRO A 45 5.99 2.28 22.61
C PRO A 45 6.85 1.01 22.51
N GLY A 46 7.64 0.71 23.56
CA GLY A 46 8.51 -0.46 23.63
C GLY A 46 9.67 -0.45 22.65
N ALA A 47 10.19 0.74 22.33
CA ALA A 47 11.47 0.86 21.64
C ALA A 47 12.60 0.27 22.48
N GLY A 48 13.48 -0.51 21.86
CA GLY A 48 14.67 -1.09 22.51
C GLY A 48 15.93 -0.24 22.32
N GLY A 49 15.84 0.84 21.54
CA GLY A 49 16.97 1.71 21.20
C GLY A 49 16.54 3.01 20.55
N LYS A 50 17.49 3.66 19.85
CA LYS A 50 17.27 4.92 19.11
C LYS A 50 17.88 4.88 17.71
N GLU A 51 18.14 3.69 17.19
CA GLU A 51 18.61 3.51 15.82
C GLU A 51 17.46 3.72 14.82
N GLU A 52 17.78 3.83 13.55
CA GLU A 52 16.78 3.97 12.47
C GLU A 52 15.68 2.89 12.54
N GLY A 53 16.06 1.65 12.85
CA GLY A 53 15.13 0.53 13.00
C GLY A 53 14.21 0.59 14.23
N ASP A 54 14.51 1.46 15.19
CA ASP A 54 13.71 1.70 16.40
C ASP A 54 12.70 2.84 16.21
N LEU A 55 12.93 3.72 15.24
CA LEU A 55 12.23 4.98 15.04
C LEU A 55 11.46 4.95 13.70
N PRO A 56 10.26 4.35 13.68
CA PRO A 56 9.46 4.31 12.47
C PRO A 56 9.09 5.73 12.00
N GLN A 57 9.05 5.89 10.67
CA GLN A 57 8.83 7.18 10.01
C GLN A 57 7.57 7.15 9.14
N LEU A 58 7.04 8.33 8.88
CA LEU A 58 6.09 8.60 7.81
C LEU A 58 6.79 9.39 6.71
N ILE A 59 6.71 8.90 5.47
CA ILE A 59 7.15 9.61 4.28
C ILE A 59 5.88 10.09 3.57
N ILE A 60 5.50 11.34 3.85
CA ILE A 60 4.24 11.92 3.37
C ILE A 60 4.48 12.52 1.99
N THR A 61 3.67 12.13 1.01
CA THR A 61 3.61 12.75 -0.31
C THR A 61 2.36 13.60 -0.38
N GLN A 62 2.53 14.93 -0.47
CA GLN A 62 1.44 15.88 -0.58
C GLN A 62 1.10 16.17 -2.04
N VAL A 63 -0.17 16.39 -2.31
CA VAL A 63 -0.68 16.85 -3.60
C VAL A 63 -1.34 18.23 -3.42
N ALA A 64 -1.17 19.10 -4.39
CA ALA A 64 -1.85 20.39 -4.41
C ALA A 64 -3.35 20.16 -4.69
N SER A 65 -4.23 20.74 -3.86
CA SER A 65 -5.68 20.68 -4.05
C SER A 65 -6.36 21.82 -3.31
N GLU A 66 -7.38 22.40 -3.94
CA GLU A 66 -8.24 23.43 -3.31
C GLU A 66 -9.16 22.82 -2.25
N PHE A 67 -9.50 21.53 -2.37
CA PHE A 67 -10.40 20.81 -1.47
C PHE A 67 -9.68 19.69 -0.73
N PRO A 68 -10.15 19.31 0.46
CA PRO A 68 -9.61 18.16 1.19
C PRO A 68 -9.67 16.87 0.34
N THR A 69 -8.55 16.18 0.24
CA THR A 69 -8.40 14.95 -0.54
C THR A 69 -8.55 13.70 0.31
N ALA A 70 -8.74 12.55 -0.31
CA ALA A 70 -8.47 11.27 0.35
C ALA A 70 -6.97 11.12 0.65
N ALA A 71 -6.64 10.25 1.61
CA ALA A 71 -5.26 9.88 1.91
C ALA A 71 -5.11 8.37 2.07
N VAL A 72 -3.90 7.83 1.81
CA VAL A 72 -3.61 6.42 1.92
C VAL A 72 -2.31 6.18 2.68
N VAL A 73 -2.38 5.38 3.75
CA VAL A 73 -1.17 4.81 4.38
C VAL A 73 -0.68 3.65 3.53
N ILE A 74 0.58 3.69 3.12
CA ILE A 74 1.24 2.65 2.32
C ILE A 74 2.08 1.78 3.26
N LEU A 75 1.83 0.47 3.24
CA LEU A 75 2.54 -0.55 4.02
C LEU A 75 3.31 -1.48 3.06
N PRO A 76 4.58 -1.20 2.75
CA PRO A 76 5.39 -2.03 1.86
C PRO A 76 5.56 -3.45 2.39
N GLY A 77 5.70 -4.43 1.51
CA GLY A 77 6.05 -5.80 1.86
C GLY A 77 7.53 -5.95 2.24
N GLY A 78 7.95 -7.21 2.42
CA GLY A 78 9.32 -7.56 2.81
C GLY A 78 9.38 -8.57 3.95
N GLY A 79 8.32 -9.38 4.12
CA GLY A 79 8.30 -10.51 5.05
C GLY A 79 8.42 -10.15 6.52
N TYR A 80 8.10 -8.93 6.95
CA TYR A 80 8.39 -8.38 8.28
C TYR A 80 9.89 -8.35 8.64
N HIS A 81 10.77 -8.46 7.63
CA HIS A 81 12.22 -8.39 7.80
C HIS A 81 12.83 -7.14 7.14
N GLY A 82 12.23 -6.66 6.07
CA GLY A 82 12.62 -5.46 5.33
C GLY A 82 11.40 -4.73 4.77
N HIS A 83 11.65 -3.64 4.02
CA HIS A 83 10.64 -2.91 3.26
C HIS A 83 11.02 -2.87 1.79
N ALA A 84 10.10 -3.25 0.92
CA ALA A 84 10.21 -3.14 -0.54
C ALA A 84 9.90 -1.69 -1.00
N MET A 85 10.70 -0.72 -0.54
CA MET A 85 10.41 0.70 -0.61
C MET A 85 10.19 1.23 -2.03
N GLU A 86 10.98 0.74 -3.00
CA GLU A 86 10.91 1.28 -4.37
C GLU A 86 9.59 0.94 -5.04
N HIS A 87 9.31 -0.36 -5.23
CA HIS A 87 8.21 -0.82 -6.08
C HIS A 87 6.87 -1.03 -5.32
N GLU A 88 6.88 -0.98 -3.99
CA GLU A 88 5.68 -1.10 -3.13
C GLU A 88 5.48 0.12 -2.22
N GLY A 89 6.43 1.06 -2.22
CA GLY A 89 6.37 2.32 -1.51
C GLY A 89 6.29 3.52 -2.45
N TYR A 90 7.45 3.96 -2.98
CA TYR A 90 7.56 5.20 -3.75
C TYR A 90 6.74 5.19 -5.05
N GLN A 91 6.77 4.09 -5.81
CA GLN A 91 6.00 4.00 -7.06
C GLN A 91 4.48 4.09 -6.80
N PHE A 92 4.00 3.60 -5.65
CA PHE A 92 2.61 3.74 -5.26
C PHE A 92 2.28 5.14 -4.73
N ALA A 93 3.21 5.78 -4.02
CA ALA A 93 3.04 7.17 -3.62
C ALA A 93 2.85 8.07 -4.87
N ASP A 94 3.65 7.86 -5.92
CA ASP A 94 3.52 8.59 -7.19
C ASP A 94 2.22 8.23 -7.93
N TRP A 95 1.84 6.96 -7.93
CA TRP A 95 0.61 6.49 -8.56
C TRP A 95 -0.64 7.11 -7.92
N PHE A 96 -0.71 7.19 -6.59
CA PHE A 96 -1.80 7.85 -5.87
C PHE A 96 -1.78 9.37 -6.06
N ALA A 97 -0.59 9.99 -6.04
CA ALA A 97 -0.45 11.43 -6.26
C ALA A 97 -0.98 11.84 -7.63
N ALA A 98 -0.72 11.04 -8.68
CA ALA A 98 -1.27 11.26 -10.02
C ALA A 98 -2.82 11.20 -10.08
N MET A 99 -3.46 10.63 -9.06
CA MET A 99 -4.92 10.59 -8.91
C MET A 99 -5.45 11.66 -7.94
N GLY A 100 -4.60 12.56 -7.44
CA GLY A 100 -4.98 13.57 -6.45
C GLY A 100 -5.22 13.02 -5.04
N ILE A 101 -4.63 11.89 -4.69
CA ILE A 101 -4.71 11.25 -3.38
C ILE A 101 -3.37 11.44 -2.65
N GLN A 102 -3.39 11.94 -1.43
CA GLN A 102 -2.20 12.05 -0.60
C GLN A 102 -1.78 10.70 -0.05
N THR A 103 -0.49 10.52 0.24
CA THR A 103 0.00 9.25 0.80
C THR A 103 0.96 9.47 1.96
N ALA A 104 1.06 8.44 2.81
CA ALA A 104 2.12 8.34 3.81
C ALA A 104 2.68 6.90 3.80
N ILE A 105 3.92 6.71 3.36
CA ILE A 105 4.61 5.42 3.49
C ILE A 105 5.01 5.28 4.96
N CYS A 106 4.56 4.20 5.61
CA CYS A 106 4.92 3.89 6.99
C CYS A 106 6.09 2.89 7.01
N THR A 107 7.25 3.31 7.56
CA THR A 107 8.37 2.42 7.81
C THR A 107 8.21 1.70 9.14
N TYR A 108 7.16 0.88 9.25
CA TYR A 108 6.83 0.15 10.48
C TYR A 108 7.98 -0.73 10.97
N ARG A 109 8.11 -0.92 12.28
CA ARG A 109 9.22 -1.67 12.89
C ARG A 109 9.25 -3.13 12.44
N LEU A 110 10.45 -3.68 12.26
CA LEU A 110 10.72 -4.96 11.60
C LEU A 110 11.56 -5.91 12.46
N ARG A 111 11.43 -7.22 12.22
CA ARG A 111 12.28 -8.24 12.84
C ARG A 111 13.76 -8.07 12.50
N GLY A 112 14.09 -7.56 11.32
CA GLY A 112 15.46 -7.48 10.83
C GLY A 112 16.25 -6.26 11.30
N LYS A 113 15.64 -5.32 12.05
CA LYS A 113 16.25 -4.02 12.39
C LYS A 113 15.90 -3.55 13.79
N GLY A 114 16.82 -2.79 14.41
CA GLY A 114 16.64 -2.15 15.71
C GLY A 114 16.68 -3.12 16.90
N ASN A 115 16.35 -2.61 18.09
CA ASN A 115 16.28 -3.35 19.37
C ASN A 115 17.57 -4.13 19.66
N ASP A 116 18.73 -3.48 19.51
CA ASP A 116 20.07 -4.08 19.65
C ASP A 116 20.23 -5.35 18.79
N GLY A 117 19.73 -5.34 17.56
CA GLY A 117 19.79 -6.45 16.62
C GLY A 117 18.74 -7.55 16.82
N LYS A 118 17.90 -7.45 17.85
CA LYS A 118 16.82 -8.43 18.12
C LYS A 118 15.58 -8.18 17.25
N GLY A 119 15.44 -6.95 16.73
CA GLY A 119 14.30 -6.51 15.95
C GLY A 119 12.96 -6.51 16.70
N TYR A 120 11.87 -6.36 15.94
CA TYR A 120 10.51 -6.22 16.45
C TYR A 120 9.56 -7.21 15.79
N GLY A 121 8.72 -7.83 16.61
CA GLY A 121 7.57 -8.62 16.19
C GLY A 121 6.26 -7.99 16.67
N HIS A 122 5.18 -8.75 16.58
CA HIS A 122 3.88 -8.34 17.12
C HIS A 122 4.00 -7.93 18.61
N PRO A 123 3.34 -6.85 19.05
CA PRO A 123 2.37 -6.02 18.30
C PRO A 123 2.98 -4.76 17.63
N ARG A 124 4.32 -4.60 17.59
CA ARG A 124 4.96 -3.33 17.22
C ARG A 124 4.63 -2.87 15.79
N PRO A 125 4.70 -3.71 14.73
CA PRO A 125 4.28 -3.28 13.39
C PRO A 125 2.83 -2.82 13.35
N MET A 126 1.91 -3.52 14.05
CA MET A 126 0.50 -3.16 14.12
C MET A 126 0.29 -1.79 14.78
N GLN A 127 0.97 -1.53 15.91
CA GLN A 127 0.91 -0.25 16.61
C GLN A 127 1.39 0.90 15.72
N ASP A 128 2.46 0.68 14.94
CA ASP A 128 2.98 1.68 14.02
C ASP A 128 2.00 1.98 12.88
N ALA A 129 1.40 0.96 12.28
CA ALA A 129 0.42 1.14 11.21
C ALA A 129 -0.89 1.79 11.72
N GLN A 130 -1.38 1.43 12.91
CA GLN A 130 -2.51 2.08 13.56
C GLN A 130 -2.21 3.56 13.81
N ARG A 131 -1.01 3.86 14.33
CA ARG A 131 -0.55 5.24 14.57
C ARG A 131 -0.46 6.05 13.28
N ALA A 132 0.00 5.43 12.18
CA ALA A 132 0.09 6.09 10.88
C ALA A 132 -1.29 6.57 10.38
N ILE A 133 -2.32 5.71 10.47
CA ILE A 133 -3.70 6.05 10.12
C ILE A 133 -4.22 7.17 11.02
N GLN A 134 -4.04 7.05 12.34
CA GLN A 134 -4.45 8.08 13.30
C GLN A 134 -3.74 9.41 13.05
N THR A 135 -2.45 9.41 12.70
CA THR A 135 -1.67 10.62 12.43
C THR A 135 -2.23 11.38 11.24
N LEU A 136 -2.51 10.71 10.11
CA LEU A 136 -3.15 11.37 8.96
C LEU A 136 -4.51 11.95 9.32
N ARG A 137 -5.34 11.18 10.02
CA ARG A 137 -6.69 11.62 10.43
C ARG A 137 -6.65 12.76 11.44
N ALA A 138 -5.76 12.72 12.42
CA ALA A 138 -5.63 13.79 13.42
C ALA A 138 -5.09 15.11 12.83
N ARG A 139 -4.24 15.00 11.78
CA ARG A 139 -3.67 16.16 11.07
C ARG A 139 -4.41 16.50 9.78
N ALA A 140 -5.64 16.03 9.62
CA ALA A 140 -6.41 16.16 8.39
C ALA A 140 -6.52 17.63 7.93
N LYS A 141 -6.77 18.58 8.83
CA LYS A 141 -6.83 20.01 8.52
C LYS A 141 -5.48 20.56 8.03
N GLU A 142 -4.39 20.19 8.68
CA GLU A 142 -3.03 20.63 8.34
C GLU A 142 -2.60 20.09 6.97
N LEU A 143 -2.92 18.83 6.71
CA LEU A 143 -2.52 18.12 5.49
C LEU A 143 -3.54 18.28 4.34
N ASN A 144 -4.61 19.05 4.52
CA ASN A 144 -5.72 19.18 3.56
C ASN A 144 -6.31 17.81 3.16
N ILE A 145 -6.56 16.95 4.15
CA ILE A 145 -7.14 15.60 4.02
C ILE A 145 -8.58 15.64 4.56
N ASP A 146 -9.47 14.88 3.94
CA ASP A 146 -10.78 14.56 4.51
C ASP A 146 -10.61 13.41 5.53
N PRO A 147 -10.89 13.63 6.82
CA PRO A 147 -10.68 12.62 7.86
C PRO A 147 -11.56 11.36 7.71
N GLU A 148 -12.63 11.43 6.91
CA GLU A 148 -13.51 10.30 6.60
C GLU A 148 -13.10 9.55 5.32
N ARG A 149 -11.93 9.90 4.73
CA ARG A 149 -11.39 9.28 3.52
C ARG A 149 -9.91 8.90 3.68
N VAL A 150 -9.57 8.24 4.82
CA VAL A 150 -8.21 7.76 5.13
C VAL A 150 -8.17 6.24 4.98
N GLY A 151 -7.58 5.76 3.89
CA GLY A 151 -7.43 4.34 3.60
C GLY A 151 -6.04 3.77 3.89
N VAL A 152 -5.89 2.49 3.62
CA VAL A 152 -4.62 1.77 3.75
C VAL A 152 -4.39 0.84 2.56
N ILE A 153 -3.17 0.78 2.06
CA ILE A 153 -2.73 -0.23 1.07
C ILE A 153 -1.57 -1.03 1.63
N GLY A 154 -1.57 -2.34 1.41
CA GLY A 154 -0.48 -3.20 1.85
C GLY A 154 -0.14 -4.30 0.86
N PHE A 155 1.14 -4.69 0.85
CA PHE A 155 1.73 -5.62 -0.10
C PHE A 155 2.35 -6.81 0.64
N SER A 156 2.10 -8.04 0.21
CA SER A 156 2.74 -9.21 0.81
C SER A 156 2.57 -9.25 2.35
N ALA A 157 3.65 -9.20 3.11
CA ALA A 157 3.62 -9.05 4.57
C ALA A 157 3.00 -7.71 5.02
N GLY A 158 3.21 -6.62 4.26
CA GLY A 158 2.48 -5.35 4.44
C GLY A 158 0.97 -5.50 4.17
N GLY A 159 0.58 -6.43 3.29
CA GLY A 159 -0.81 -6.83 3.09
C GLY A 159 -1.40 -7.54 4.30
N HIS A 160 -0.59 -8.37 4.99
CA HIS A 160 -0.97 -8.92 6.28
C HIS A 160 -1.19 -7.80 7.31
N LEU A 161 -0.26 -6.85 7.40
CA LEU A 161 -0.38 -5.72 8.30
C LEU A 161 -1.59 -4.84 7.97
N CYS A 162 -1.87 -4.62 6.68
CA CYS A 162 -3.05 -3.91 6.20
C CYS A 162 -4.34 -4.59 6.64
N SER A 163 -4.48 -5.90 6.42
CA SER A 163 -5.64 -6.66 6.90
C SER A 163 -5.72 -6.72 8.43
N THR A 164 -4.57 -6.74 9.13
CA THR A 164 -4.53 -6.68 10.60
C THR A 164 -5.11 -5.36 11.11
N VAL A 165 -4.68 -4.20 10.61
CA VAL A 165 -5.24 -2.91 11.08
C VAL A 165 -6.67 -2.68 10.61
N SER A 166 -7.13 -3.39 9.58
CA SER A 166 -8.52 -3.37 9.09
C SER A 166 -9.47 -4.20 9.97
N THR A 167 -8.94 -5.13 10.77
CA THR A 167 -9.71 -6.03 11.65
C THR A 167 -9.42 -5.82 13.13
N HIS A 168 -8.31 -5.17 13.49
CA HIS A 168 -7.88 -4.87 14.85
C HIS A 168 -7.63 -3.36 14.99
N PHE A 169 -8.57 -2.54 14.61
CA PHE A 169 -8.47 -1.09 14.78
C PHE A 169 -8.76 -0.65 16.22
N LEU A 170 -8.37 0.56 16.51
CA LEU A 170 -8.62 1.23 17.78
C LEU A 170 -9.73 2.26 17.59
N ASP A 171 -10.70 2.26 18.49
CA ASP A 171 -11.69 3.32 18.56
C ASP A 171 -11.07 4.66 18.99
N ALA A 172 -11.75 5.74 18.65
CA ALA A 172 -11.39 7.08 19.09
C ALA A 172 -11.47 7.19 20.61
N LYS A 173 -10.43 7.76 21.23
CA LYS A 173 -10.39 8.05 22.66
C LYS A 173 -10.41 9.57 22.87
N ALA A 174 -11.56 10.19 22.72
CA ALA A 174 -11.73 11.65 22.66
C ALA A 174 -11.03 12.43 23.81
N THR A 175 -10.82 11.81 24.95
CA THR A 175 -10.18 12.41 26.15
C THR A 175 -8.73 11.97 26.35
N ASP A 176 -8.12 11.23 25.39
CA ASP A 176 -6.73 10.81 25.51
C ASP A 176 -5.80 12.03 25.60
N ALA A 177 -4.74 11.92 26.40
CA ALA A 177 -3.71 12.96 26.52
C ALA A 177 -2.99 13.17 25.17
N ASP A 178 -2.76 12.10 24.43
CA ASP A 178 -2.20 12.15 23.08
C ASP A 178 -3.26 12.57 22.05
N PRO A 179 -3.12 13.74 21.41
CA PRO A 179 -4.10 14.21 20.42
C PRO A 179 -4.32 13.24 19.26
N VAL A 180 -3.29 12.45 18.88
CA VAL A 180 -3.39 11.49 17.78
C VAL A 180 -4.23 10.26 18.18
N ALA A 181 -4.24 9.87 19.45
CA ALA A 181 -5.09 8.79 19.95
C ALA A 181 -6.58 9.18 20.09
N ARG A 182 -6.92 10.46 19.90
CA ARG A 182 -8.32 10.95 19.98
C ARG A 182 -9.17 10.59 18.78
N VAL A 183 -8.56 10.07 17.71
CA VAL A 183 -9.26 9.64 16.51
C VAL A 183 -9.11 8.13 16.31
N SER A 184 -10.05 7.50 15.60
CA SER A 184 -10.00 6.08 15.31
C SER A 184 -8.86 5.72 14.36
N SER A 185 -8.25 4.55 14.55
CA SER A 185 -7.32 3.94 13.60
C SER A 185 -8.00 3.08 12.54
N ARG A 186 -9.34 2.96 12.55
CA ARG A 186 -10.07 2.20 11.53
C ARG A 186 -9.89 2.87 10.17
N PRO A 187 -9.34 2.20 9.16
CA PRO A 187 -9.28 2.77 7.81
C PRO A 187 -10.68 2.84 7.20
N ASP A 188 -10.92 3.82 6.32
CA ASP A 188 -12.20 3.96 5.63
C ASP A 188 -12.31 3.04 4.41
N PHE A 189 -11.18 2.57 3.90
CA PHE A 189 -11.06 1.53 2.88
C PHE A 189 -9.69 0.84 2.95
N SER A 190 -9.59 -0.37 2.41
CA SER A 190 -8.32 -1.11 2.36
C SER A 190 -8.06 -1.72 0.98
N ILE A 191 -6.79 -1.75 0.59
CA ILE A 191 -6.31 -2.34 -0.66
C ILE A 191 -5.24 -3.37 -0.32
N LEU A 192 -5.44 -4.61 -0.73
CA LEU A 192 -4.56 -5.74 -0.42
C LEU A 192 -3.95 -6.27 -1.72
N CYS A 193 -2.63 -6.18 -1.85
CA CYS A 193 -1.90 -6.67 -3.01
C CYS A 193 -1.13 -7.94 -2.65
N TYR A 194 -1.49 -9.07 -3.26
CA TYR A 194 -0.90 -10.40 -2.99
C TYR A 194 -0.61 -10.64 -1.50
N PRO A 195 -1.62 -10.42 -0.63
CA PRO A 195 -1.41 -10.33 0.81
C PRO A 195 -1.11 -11.69 1.43
N VAL A 196 -0.23 -11.72 2.42
CA VAL A 196 -0.25 -12.76 3.44
C VAL A 196 -1.49 -12.51 4.31
N ILE A 197 -2.22 -13.56 4.67
CA ILE A 197 -3.46 -13.47 5.46
C ILE A 197 -3.48 -14.49 6.59
N ALA A 198 -3.38 -15.78 6.25
CA ALA A 198 -3.57 -16.87 7.19
C ALA A 198 -2.25 -17.41 7.74
N PHE A 199 -2.21 -17.62 9.04
CA PHE A 199 -1.11 -18.31 9.71
C PHE A 199 -1.51 -19.74 10.11
N GLY A 200 -0.50 -20.63 10.23
CA GLY A 200 -0.70 -22.03 10.61
C GLY A 200 -1.43 -22.88 9.56
N LYS A 201 -1.48 -22.46 8.31
CA LYS A 201 -2.11 -23.18 7.19
C LYS A 201 -1.06 -23.73 6.22
N PRO A 202 -1.41 -24.71 5.35
CA PRO A 202 -0.50 -25.19 4.30
C PRO A 202 -0.02 -24.08 3.35
N TYR A 203 -0.86 -23.08 3.09
CA TYR A 203 -0.59 -21.91 2.24
C TYR A 203 -0.06 -20.69 3.00
N THR A 204 0.32 -20.83 4.27
CA THR A 204 0.95 -19.76 5.06
C THR A 204 2.31 -19.37 4.50
N HIS A 205 2.57 -18.08 4.31
CA HIS A 205 3.93 -17.60 4.10
C HIS A 205 4.71 -17.69 5.42
N ARG A 206 5.43 -18.79 5.61
CA ARG A 206 6.11 -19.15 6.88
C ARG A 206 7.12 -18.09 7.33
N GLY A 207 7.82 -17.45 6.38
CA GLY A 207 8.78 -16.39 6.70
C GLY A 207 8.12 -15.21 7.40
N SER A 208 6.99 -14.71 6.89
CA SER A 208 6.23 -13.63 7.55
C SER A 208 5.70 -14.04 8.92
N GLN A 209 5.15 -15.24 9.05
CA GLN A 209 4.69 -15.74 10.34
C GLN A 209 5.84 -15.78 11.35
N GLN A 210 6.98 -16.39 10.99
CA GLN A 210 8.12 -16.54 11.87
C GLN A 210 8.72 -15.18 12.27
N ASN A 211 8.83 -14.24 11.35
CA ASN A 211 9.35 -12.90 11.62
C ASN A 211 8.41 -12.10 12.53
N LEU A 212 7.10 -12.23 12.36
CA LEU A 212 6.13 -11.47 13.16
C LEU A 212 5.92 -12.05 14.55
N ILE A 213 5.76 -13.36 14.68
CA ILE A 213 5.32 -14.01 15.92
C ILE A 213 6.30 -15.09 16.43
N GLY A 214 7.49 -15.20 15.81
CA GLY A 214 8.54 -16.12 16.24
C GLY A 214 8.41 -17.53 15.66
N PRO A 215 9.42 -18.39 15.93
CA PRO A 215 9.48 -19.74 15.35
C PRO A 215 8.54 -20.76 16.04
N LYS A 216 8.09 -20.47 17.25
CA LYS A 216 7.17 -21.33 18.05
C LYS A 216 6.06 -20.46 18.63
N PRO A 217 5.15 -19.94 17.80
CA PRO A 217 4.11 -19.03 18.27
C PRO A 217 3.03 -19.77 19.06
N ASP A 218 2.39 -19.06 19.99
CA ASP A 218 1.20 -19.54 20.67
C ASP A 218 0.07 -19.78 19.63
N PRO A 219 -0.63 -20.93 19.68
CA PRO A 219 -1.77 -21.20 18.82
C PRO A 219 -2.87 -20.12 18.88
N LYS A 220 -3.04 -19.45 20.03
CA LYS A 220 -3.99 -18.33 20.16
C LYS A 220 -3.55 -17.15 19.32
N LEU A 221 -2.25 -16.82 19.34
CA LEU A 221 -1.69 -15.73 18.55
C LEU A 221 -1.73 -16.05 17.03
N ILE A 222 -1.52 -17.31 16.65
CA ILE A 222 -1.74 -17.77 15.27
C ILE A 222 -3.19 -17.51 14.86
N ALA A 223 -4.16 -17.84 15.71
CA ALA A 223 -5.57 -17.66 15.44
C ALA A 223 -5.97 -16.18 15.38
N GLU A 224 -5.43 -15.36 16.28
CA GLU A 224 -5.66 -13.91 16.35
C GLU A 224 -5.13 -13.20 15.11
N LEU A 225 -3.95 -13.57 14.63
CA LEU A 225 -3.31 -12.96 13.47
C LEU A 225 -3.56 -13.72 12.14
N SER A 226 -4.54 -14.61 12.12
CA SER A 226 -5.14 -15.15 10.89
C SER A 226 -6.35 -14.28 10.55
N ASN A 227 -6.09 -13.25 9.71
CA ASN A 227 -7.01 -12.12 9.54
C ASN A 227 -8.33 -12.51 8.86
N GLU A 228 -8.39 -13.60 8.12
CA GLU A 228 -9.63 -14.15 7.58
C GLU A 228 -10.62 -14.57 8.69
N ARG A 229 -10.13 -14.79 9.90
CA ARG A 229 -10.95 -15.17 11.08
C ARG A 229 -11.40 -13.97 11.90
N GLN A 230 -10.86 -12.79 11.62
CA GLN A 230 -11.09 -11.57 12.38
C GLN A 230 -12.02 -10.59 11.67
N VAL A 231 -12.47 -10.93 10.48
CA VAL A 231 -13.40 -10.09 9.70
C VAL A 231 -14.74 -9.99 10.42
N THR A 232 -15.23 -8.78 10.55
CA THR A 232 -16.55 -8.44 11.06
C THR A 232 -17.27 -7.52 10.07
N ASN A 233 -18.51 -7.16 10.32
CA ASN A 233 -19.24 -6.17 9.52
C ASN A 233 -18.68 -4.73 9.66
N GLU A 234 -17.79 -4.49 10.62
CA GLU A 234 -17.09 -3.22 10.78
C GLU A 234 -15.77 -3.15 9.99
N THR A 235 -15.31 -4.27 9.41
CA THR A 235 -14.16 -4.30 8.50
C THR A 235 -14.44 -3.38 7.31
N PRO A 236 -13.49 -2.51 6.90
CA PRO A 236 -13.74 -1.54 5.83
C PRO A 236 -13.93 -2.18 4.46
N PRO A 237 -14.59 -1.49 3.51
CA PRO A 237 -14.61 -1.90 2.11
C PRO A 237 -13.21 -2.24 1.60
N THR A 238 -13.08 -3.36 0.89
CA THR A 238 -11.76 -3.94 0.57
C THR A 238 -11.62 -4.30 -0.91
N PHE A 239 -10.52 -3.84 -1.52
CA PHE A 239 -10.07 -4.28 -2.84
C PHE A 239 -8.90 -5.25 -2.70
N ILE A 240 -8.93 -6.39 -3.41
CA ILE A 240 -7.88 -7.42 -3.34
C ILE A 240 -7.36 -7.71 -4.75
N PHE A 241 -6.04 -7.72 -4.90
CA PHE A 241 -5.33 -8.11 -6.12
C PHE A 241 -4.36 -9.26 -5.85
N HIS A 242 -4.38 -10.29 -6.71
CA HIS A 242 -3.44 -11.42 -6.65
C HIS A 242 -3.17 -12.00 -8.02
N THR A 243 -2.11 -12.81 -8.14
CA THR A 243 -1.85 -13.64 -9.31
C THR A 243 -1.84 -15.12 -8.92
N ALA A 244 -2.47 -15.98 -9.73
CA ALA A 244 -2.57 -17.41 -9.43
C ALA A 244 -1.22 -18.16 -9.53
N GLU A 245 -0.23 -17.58 -10.23
CA GLU A 245 1.12 -18.13 -10.38
C GLU A 245 2.06 -17.77 -9.22
N ASP A 246 1.59 -16.99 -8.22
CA ASP A 246 2.38 -16.62 -7.05
C ASP A 246 2.70 -17.86 -6.20
N GLN A 247 3.98 -18.23 -6.18
CA GLN A 247 4.48 -19.41 -5.43
C GLN A 247 5.03 -19.04 -4.04
N VAL A 248 5.15 -17.75 -3.73
CA VAL A 248 5.67 -17.26 -2.44
C VAL A 248 4.54 -17.07 -1.45
N VAL A 249 3.48 -16.40 -1.88
CA VAL A 249 2.23 -16.23 -1.12
C VAL A 249 1.10 -16.83 -1.96
N PRO A 250 0.68 -18.06 -1.67
CA PRO A 250 -0.38 -18.72 -2.44
C PRO A 250 -1.69 -17.93 -2.44
N VAL A 251 -2.37 -17.91 -3.59
CA VAL A 251 -3.60 -17.13 -3.84
C VAL A 251 -4.73 -17.47 -2.85
N GLU A 252 -4.67 -18.64 -2.21
CA GLU A 252 -5.59 -19.06 -1.15
C GLU A 252 -5.70 -18.04 -0.02
N ASN A 253 -4.63 -17.29 0.27
CA ASN A 253 -4.68 -16.20 1.25
C ASN A 253 -5.75 -15.17 0.87
N SER A 254 -5.74 -14.68 -0.37
CA SER A 254 -6.71 -13.71 -0.88
C SER A 254 -8.11 -14.31 -0.98
N LEU A 255 -8.25 -15.55 -1.42
CA LEU A 255 -9.53 -16.24 -1.54
C LEU A 255 -10.21 -16.38 -0.17
N GLN A 256 -9.47 -16.81 0.86
CA GLN A 256 -10.03 -16.99 2.20
C GLN A 256 -10.45 -15.65 2.82
N TYR A 257 -9.67 -14.60 2.64
CA TYR A 257 -10.04 -13.28 3.16
C TYR A 257 -11.28 -12.72 2.44
N TYR A 258 -11.34 -12.86 1.11
CA TYR A 258 -12.51 -12.45 0.33
C TYR A 258 -13.79 -13.20 0.77
N LEU A 259 -13.71 -14.50 0.96
CA LEU A 259 -14.86 -15.29 1.47
C LEU A 259 -15.30 -14.83 2.86
N ALA A 260 -14.35 -14.48 3.75
CA ALA A 260 -14.67 -13.95 5.06
C ALA A 260 -15.35 -12.56 4.97
N LEU A 261 -14.88 -11.67 4.09
CA LEU A 261 -15.53 -10.38 3.82
C LEU A 261 -16.96 -10.56 3.33
N GLN A 262 -17.19 -11.46 2.34
CA GLN A 262 -18.53 -11.75 1.82
C GLN A 262 -19.46 -12.32 2.91
N SER A 263 -18.96 -13.22 3.74
CA SER A 263 -19.73 -13.83 4.84
C SER A 263 -20.16 -12.81 5.91
N ASN A 264 -19.44 -11.69 6.02
CA ASN A 264 -19.75 -10.59 6.94
C ASN A 264 -20.38 -9.37 6.23
N SER A 265 -20.85 -9.53 4.99
CA SER A 265 -21.49 -8.48 4.19
C SER A 265 -20.61 -7.22 3.99
N VAL A 266 -19.29 -7.37 4.00
CA VAL A 266 -18.35 -6.28 3.74
C VAL A 266 -18.23 -6.08 2.23
N PRO A 267 -18.46 -4.86 1.68
CA PRO A 267 -18.27 -4.59 0.27
C PRO A 267 -16.84 -4.87 -0.16
N SER A 268 -16.65 -5.78 -1.13
CA SER A 268 -15.29 -6.14 -1.54
C SER A 268 -15.22 -6.60 -3.00
N GLU A 269 -14.04 -6.37 -3.61
CA GLU A 269 -13.70 -6.86 -4.94
C GLU A 269 -12.43 -7.71 -4.87
N LEU A 270 -12.40 -8.84 -5.57
CA LEU A 270 -11.22 -9.68 -5.73
C LEU A 270 -10.90 -9.86 -7.21
N HIS A 271 -9.67 -9.52 -7.59
CA HIS A 271 -9.14 -9.68 -8.93
C HIS A 271 -7.94 -10.63 -8.91
N VAL A 272 -8.12 -11.80 -9.53
CA VAL A 272 -7.07 -12.82 -9.68
C VAL A 272 -6.69 -12.95 -11.15
N PHE A 273 -5.43 -12.72 -11.44
CA PHE A 273 -4.87 -12.88 -12.79
C PHE A 273 -4.05 -14.17 -12.87
N PRO A 274 -4.05 -14.87 -14.04
CA PRO A 274 -3.40 -16.17 -14.13
C PRO A 274 -1.87 -16.09 -14.02
N LYS A 275 -1.26 -14.98 -14.50
CA LYS A 275 0.19 -14.83 -14.64
C LYS A 275 0.76 -13.71 -13.77
N GLY A 276 1.92 -13.98 -13.18
CA GLY A 276 2.71 -13.04 -12.39
C GLY A 276 3.38 -13.74 -11.21
N ARG A 277 4.66 -13.45 -10.99
CA ARG A 277 5.39 -13.87 -9.80
C ARG A 277 4.96 -13.02 -8.60
N HIS A 278 5.40 -13.39 -7.41
CA HIS A 278 5.21 -12.55 -6.21
C HIS A 278 5.88 -11.17 -6.33
N GLY A 279 5.27 -10.14 -5.76
CA GLY A 279 5.87 -8.81 -5.67
C GLY A 279 5.87 -8.05 -7.01
N VAL A 280 4.81 -8.16 -7.80
CA VAL A 280 4.72 -7.52 -9.14
C VAL A 280 4.47 -6.01 -9.08
N GLY A 281 4.16 -5.44 -7.91
CA GLY A 281 3.86 -4.01 -7.79
C GLY A 281 2.73 -3.57 -8.73
N LEU A 282 2.94 -2.51 -9.49
CA LEU A 282 1.99 -2.02 -10.51
C LEU A 282 1.81 -2.95 -11.71
N ALA A 283 2.56 -4.07 -11.80
CA ALA A 283 2.47 -5.09 -12.84
C ALA A 283 2.55 -4.54 -14.29
N ARG A 284 3.21 -3.41 -14.53
CA ARG A 284 3.19 -2.65 -15.80
C ARG A 284 3.53 -3.48 -17.05
N GLN A 285 4.38 -4.50 -16.89
CA GLN A 285 4.88 -5.33 -18.00
C GLN A 285 4.21 -6.72 -18.06
N LEU A 286 3.15 -6.96 -17.26
CA LEU A 286 2.47 -8.26 -17.20
C LEU A 286 1.14 -8.20 -17.93
N PRO A 287 1.01 -8.84 -19.11
CA PRO A 287 -0.27 -8.89 -19.83
C PRO A 287 -1.40 -9.40 -18.94
N GLY A 288 -2.52 -8.72 -18.97
CA GLY A 288 -3.67 -8.98 -18.10
C GLY A 288 -3.52 -8.36 -16.71
N ALA A 289 -2.52 -8.75 -15.93
CA ALA A 289 -2.32 -8.23 -14.58
C ALA A 289 -2.04 -6.71 -14.57
N SER A 290 -1.48 -6.13 -15.62
CA SER A 290 -1.29 -4.68 -15.76
C SER A 290 -2.58 -3.86 -15.73
N GLN A 291 -3.75 -4.50 -15.78
CA GLN A 291 -5.05 -3.83 -15.67
C GLN A 291 -5.47 -3.57 -14.21
N TRP A 292 -4.88 -4.26 -13.23
CA TRP A 292 -5.33 -4.15 -11.84
C TRP A 292 -5.27 -2.72 -11.27
N PRO A 293 -4.28 -1.86 -11.59
CA PRO A 293 -4.25 -0.50 -11.08
C PRO A 293 -5.45 0.34 -11.57
N GLU A 294 -5.86 0.14 -12.83
CA GLU A 294 -7.04 0.83 -13.37
C GLU A 294 -8.34 0.30 -12.76
N LEU A 295 -8.46 -1.00 -12.53
CA LEU A 295 -9.61 -1.58 -11.82
C LEU A 295 -9.70 -1.03 -10.38
N CYS A 296 -8.57 -0.89 -9.69
CA CYS A 296 -8.49 -0.27 -8.37
C CYS A 296 -8.89 1.21 -8.42
N ARG A 297 -8.41 1.98 -9.41
CA ARG A 297 -8.80 3.38 -9.61
C ARG A 297 -10.31 3.52 -9.79
N GLN A 298 -10.93 2.67 -10.59
CA GLN A 298 -12.38 2.65 -10.81
C GLN A 298 -13.14 2.31 -9.52
N TRP A 299 -12.63 1.36 -8.73
CA TRP A 299 -13.20 1.03 -7.43
C TRP A 299 -13.11 2.22 -6.47
N LEU A 300 -11.96 2.89 -6.36
CA LEU A 300 -11.78 4.13 -5.57
C LEU A 300 -12.74 5.25 -6.02
N SER A 301 -12.95 5.38 -7.34
CA SER A 301 -13.93 6.34 -7.88
C SER A 301 -15.36 6.06 -7.42
N ARG A 302 -15.78 4.78 -7.45
CA ARG A 302 -17.11 4.35 -6.96
C ARG A 302 -17.30 4.60 -5.46
N LEU A 303 -16.22 4.51 -4.67
CA LEU A 303 -16.23 4.85 -3.25
C LEU A 303 -16.17 6.36 -2.98
N GLY A 304 -16.02 7.22 -4.00
CA GLY A 304 -15.89 8.66 -3.82
C GLY A 304 -14.53 9.10 -3.28
N MET A 305 -13.49 8.28 -3.45
CA MET A 305 -12.14 8.57 -2.94
C MET A 305 -11.33 9.46 -3.88
N LEU A 306 -11.70 9.55 -5.16
CA LEU A 306 -11.06 10.46 -6.11
C LEU A 306 -11.58 11.89 -5.96
N PRO A 307 -10.79 12.92 -6.36
CA PRO A 307 -11.28 14.29 -6.44
C PRO A 307 -12.55 14.39 -7.29
N LYS A 308 -13.48 15.25 -6.88
CA LYS A 308 -14.65 15.56 -7.70
C LYS A 308 -14.16 16.41 -8.88
N SER A 309 -14.46 15.92 -10.08
CA SER A 309 -14.25 16.65 -11.34
C SER A 309 -15.12 17.90 -11.40
#